data_56cc5c1762a38a3fc77223e9de419ad9
#
_entry.id   56cc5c1762a38a3fc77223e9de419ad9
#
_cell.length_a   1.000
_cell.length_b   1.000
_cell.length_c   1.000
_cell.angle_alpha   90.00
_cell.angle_beta   90.00
_cell.angle_gamma   90.00
#
_symmetry.space_group_name_H-M   'P 1'
#
loop_
_entity.id
_entity.type
_entity.pdbx_description
1 polymer ?
#
loop_
_entity_poly.entity_id
_entity_poly.type
_entity_poly.pdbx_seq_one_letter_code
_entity_poly.pdbx_strand_id
1 'polypeptide(L)'
;FRAEVKGSTVVRMTPHKEGKANEGHACVKGRFAFGYATHKDRITQPMIREHIDQPWQVVSWEEAITHTAQRLRAIQEKHGRNSIGAISSSRCTNEEVYLVQKLVRSGFGNNNIDTCARVCHSPTGYGLKTTLGESAGTQTFASVASADVVVVMGSNPTEAHPVFGSRLKKRLREGAKLIVIDPRGIELVETPHVSADYHLAVNPGANVAILNALAHVVVSEGLHDEAFIRERCEVDGFDNWMSFISDPRHSPENYEPDTGVSAELVRGAARLYATAGNGAIYYGLGVTEHSQGSTAVMGIANLAMLTGNLGREGVGVNPMRGQNNVQGSCDMGSFPHELPGYRHLSDAATRELFEREW
;
A
#
# COMPACT_ATOMS: atom_id res chain seq x y z
N PHE A 1 -3.37 15.62 -14.38
CA PHE A 1 -4.42 15.71 -15.41
C PHE A 1 -4.85 17.15 -15.63
N ARG A 2 -5.29 17.45 -16.85
CA ARG A 2 -6.06 18.66 -17.19
C ARG A 2 -7.49 18.25 -17.47
N ALA A 3 -8.45 18.87 -16.80
CA ALA A 3 -9.87 18.68 -17.08
C ALA A 3 -10.36 19.78 -18.04
N GLU A 4 -10.98 19.38 -19.12
CA GLU A 4 -11.71 20.29 -20.02
C GLU A 4 -13.18 20.25 -19.60
N VAL A 5 -13.74 21.43 -19.32
CA VAL A 5 -15.09 21.57 -18.77
C VAL A 5 -15.96 22.43 -19.68
N LYS A 6 -17.18 21.99 -19.94
CA LYS A 6 -18.19 22.77 -20.65
C LYS A 6 -19.39 22.97 -19.71
N GLY A 7 -19.57 24.21 -19.25
CA GLY A 7 -20.48 24.47 -18.14
C GLY A 7 -20.01 23.75 -16.87
N SER A 8 -20.86 22.94 -16.26
CA SER A 8 -20.56 22.11 -15.10
C SER A 8 -20.12 20.67 -15.45
N THR A 9 -19.98 20.35 -16.73
CA THR A 9 -19.71 18.98 -17.19
C THR A 9 -18.27 18.81 -17.63
N VAL A 10 -17.57 17.83 -17.05
CA VAL A 10 -16.25 17.42 -17.54
C VAL A 10 -16.43 16.68 -18.86
N VAL A 11 -15.83 17.17 -19.93
CA VAL A 11 -15.94 16.59 -21.28
C VAL A 11 -14.69 15.81 -21.68
N ARG A 12 -13.55 16.08 -21.04
CA ARG A 12 -12.29 15.41 -21.35
C ARG A 12 -11.31 15.49 -20.18
N MET A 13 -10.55 14.42 -19.99
CA MET A 13 -9.40 14.37 -19.09
C MET A 13 -8.14 14.04 -19.88
N THR A 14 -7.13 14.89 -19.83
CA THR A 14 -5.85 14.69 -20.50
C THR A 14 -4.71 14.59 -19.50
N PRO A 15 -3.74 13.68 -19.70
CA PRO A 15 -2.57 13.62 -18.84
C PRO A 15 -1.68 14.86 -19.05
N HIS A 16 -1.10 15.36 -17.99
CA HIS A 16 -0.16 16.47 -18.06
C HIS A 16 1.20 15.94 -18.52
N LYS A 17 1.65 16.37 -19.72
CA LYS A 17 2.89 15.86 -20.33
C LYS A 17 4.16 16.14 -19.52
N GLU A 18 4.17 17.26 -18.81
CA GLU A 18 5.29 17.70 -17.97
C GLU A 18 5.19 17.23 -16.52
N GLY A 19 4.21 16.35 -16.21
CA GLY A 19 4.05 15.78 -14.88
C GLY A 19 5.22 14.88 -14.52
N LYS A 20 5.98 15.22 -13.47
CA LYS A 20 7.21 14.54 -13.08
C LYS A 20 7.00 13.06 -12.73
N ALA A 21 5.84 12.69 -12.15
CA ALA A 21 5.57 11.32 -11.74
C ALA A 21 5.11 10.43 -12.89
N ASN A 22 4.28 10.95 -13.81
CA ASN A 22 3.64 10.16 -14.86
C ASN A 22 4.13 10.47 -16.29
N GLU A 23 4.86 11.59 -16.49
CA GLU A 23 5.50 11.97 -17.77
C GLU A 23 4.53 11.91 -18.96
N GLY A 24 3.30 12.39 -18.78
CA GLY A 24 2.25 12.36 -19.78
C GLY A 24 1.52 11.03 -19.93
N HIS A 25 1.83 10.02 -19.12
CA HIS A 25 1.11 8.76 -19.11
C HIS A 25 -0.12 8.82 -18.21
N ALA A 26 -1.16 8.05 -18.56
CA ALA A 26 -2.36 7.89 -17.78
C ALA A 26 -3.06 6.57 -18.12
N CYS A 27 -3.63 5.94 -17.12
CA CYS A 27 -4.45 4.75 -17.33
C CYS A 27 -5.87 5.11 -17.79
N VAL A 28 -6.57 4.12 -18.30
CA VAL A 28 -7.97 4.25 -18.77
C VAL A 28 -8.91 4.84 -17.72
N LYS A 29 -8.73 4.48 -16.45
CA LYS A 29 -9.54 4.98 -15.33
C LYS A 29 -9.43 6.50 -15.18
N GLY A 30 -8.22 7.05 -15.10
CA GLY A 30 -8.00 8.48 -14.98
C GLY A 30 -8.46 9.26 -16.23
N ARG A 31 -8.42 8.65 -17.40
CA ARG A 31 -8.79 9.31 -18.67
C ARG A 31 -10.29 9.32 -18.94
N PHE A 32 -11.01 8.26 -18.59
CA PHE A 32 -12.35 8.02 -19.10
C PHE A 32 -13.39 7.75 -18.02
N ALA A 33 -13.02 7.47 -16.78
CA ALA A 33 -13.97 7.12 -15.72
C ALA A 33 -14.71 8.31 -15.09
N PHE A 34 -14.49 9.54 -15.55
CA PHE A 34 -15.11 10.74 -14.95
C PHE A 34 -16.62 10.86 -15.20
N GLY A 35 -17.20 10.03 -16.07
CA GLY A 35 -18.64 10.05 -16.38
C GLY A 35 -19.56 9.88 -15.17
N TYR A 36 -19.07 9.25 -14.08
CA TYR A 36 -19.84 9.10 -12.83
C TYR A 36 -20.22 10.46 -12.21
N ALA A 37 -19.44 11.51 -12.44
CA ALA A 37 -19.66 12.83 -11.85
C ALA A 37 -20.98 13.49 -12.34
N THR A 38 -21.41 13.17 -13.54
CA THR A 38 -22.62 13.70 -14.19
C THR A 38 -23.59 12.61 -14.62
N HIS A 39 -23.51 11.42 -14.03
CA HIS A 39 -24.41 10.33 -14.36
C HIS A 39 -25.86 10.70 -13.99
N LYS A 40 -26.82 10.28 -14.83
CA LYS A 40 -28.25 10.61 -14.63
C LYS A 40 -28.83 10.14 -13.30
N ASP A 41 -28.33 9.06 -12.75
CA ASP A 41 -28.77 8.48 -11.47
C ASP A 41 -27.99 9.03 -10.26
N ARG A 42 -27.14 10.05 -10.48
CA ARG A 42 -26.41 10.68 -9.38
C ARG A 42 -27.36 11.45 -8.47
N ILE A 43 -27.27 11.19 -7.16
CA ILE A 43 -28.00 11.96 -6.14
C ILE A 43 -27.40 13.37 -6.11
N THR A 44 -28.25 14.38 -6.37
CA THR A 44 -27.85 15.80 -6.42
C THR A 44 -28.51 16.66 -5.34
N GLN A 45 -29.41 16.07 -4.58
CA GLN A 45 -30.12 16.76 -3.47
C GLN A 45 -30.06 15.90 -2.22
N PRO A 46 -30.03 16.51 -1.03
CA PRO A 46 -30.09 15.77 0.22
C PRO A 46 -31.45 15.10 0.39
N MET A 47 -31.42 13.91 0.99
CA MET A 47 -32.63 13.12 1.21
C MET A 47 -32.59 12.51 2.61
N ILE A 48 -33.74 12.46 3.29
CA ILE A 48 -33.93 11.80 4.57
C ILE A 48 -35.03 10.75 4.49
N ARG A 49 -35.01 9.78 5.39
CA ARG A 49 -36.10 8.84 5.65
C ARG A 49 -36.07 8.43 7.12
N GLU A 50 -37.22 8.24 7.73
CA GLU A 50 -37.30 7.84 9.15
C GLU A 50 -37.01 6.36 9.37
N HIS A 51 -37.38 5.52 8.42
CA HIS A 51 -37.16 4.08 8.51
C HIS A 51 -36.64 3.51 7.18
N ILE A 52 -35.89 2.39 7.25
CA ILE A 52 -35.28 1.77 6.08
C ILE A 52 -36.29 1.35 5.00
N ASP A 53 -37.50 1.01 5.41
CA ASP A 53 -38.58 0.57 4.51
C ASP A 53 -39.38 1.73 3.91
N GLN A 54 -39.11 2.97 4.33
CA GLN A 54 -39.79 4.16 3.81
C GLN A 54 -39.05 4.74 2.61
N PRO A 55 -39.78 5.39 1.67
CA PRO A 55 -39.18 6.09 0.57
C PRO A 55 -38.34 7.28 1.05
N TRP A 56 -37.29 7.58 0.29
CA TRP A 56 -36.50 8.79 0.51
C TRP A 56 -37.31 10.04 0.17
N GLN A 57 -37.20 11.04 1.05
CA GLN A 57 -37.79 12.37 0.89
C GLN A 57 -36.68 13.38 0.61
N VAL A 58 -36.80 14.11 -0.49
CA VAL A 58 -35.92 15.23 -0.82
C VAL A 58 -36.16 16.37 0.13
N VAL A 59 -35.15 16.94 0.74
CA VAL A 59 -35.18 18.01 1.70
C VAL A 59 -34.17 19.10 1.39
N SER A 60 -34.20 20.22 2.09
CA SER A 60 -33.14 21.23 2.02
C SER A 60 -31.85 20.76 2.71
N TRP A 61 -30.72 21.37 2.34
CA TRP A 61 -29.45 21.13 3.05
C TRP A 61 -29.52 21.48 4.54
N GLU A 62 -30.18 22.58 4.87
CA GLU A 62 -30.38 23.01 6.27
C GLU A 62 -31.15 21.96 7.07
N GLU A 63 -32.23 21.44 6.52
CA GLU A 63 -33.05 20.40 7.14
C GLU A 63 -32.24 19.09 7.31
N ALA A 64 -31.54 18.65 6.27
CA ALA A 64 -30.71 17.43 6.32
C ALA A 64 -29.60 17.52 7.37
N ILE A 65 -28.89 18.65 7.43
CA ILE A 65 -27.81 18.88 8.39
C ILE A 65 -28.36 18.94 9.81
N THR A 66 -29.47 19.68 10.03
CA THR A 66 -30.13 19.80 11.33
C THR A 66 -30.62 18.45 11.82
N HIS A 67 -31.30 17.69 10.96
CA HIS A 67 -31.79 16.34 11.29
C HIS A 67 -30.61 15.42 11.69
N THR A 68 -29.54 15.40 10.89
CA THR A 68 -28.36 14.58 11.16
C THR A 68 -27.69 14.97 12.48
N ALA A 69 -27.49 16.25 12.72
CA ALA A 69 -26.87 16.75 13.95
C ALA A 69 -27.69 16.40 15.21
N GLN A 70 -29.02 16.57 15.14
CA GLN A 70 -29.93 16.21 16.23
C GLN A 70 -29.90 14.70 16.52
N ARG A 71 -29.92 13.85 15.49
CA ARG A 71 -29.87 12.39 15.65
C ARG A 71 -28.55 11.93 16.25
N LEU A 72 -27.42 12.44 15.78
CA LEU A 72 -26.10 12.12 16.32
C LEU A 72 -25.97 12.58 17.78
N ARG A 73 -26.46 13.78 18.11
CA ARG A 73 -26.44 14.28 19.49
C ARG A 73 -27.30 13.44 20.43
N ALA A 74 -28.51 13.06 20.02
CA ALA A 74 -29.38 12.18 20.79
C ALA A 74 -28.74 10.78 21.03
N ILE A 75 -27.99 10.25 20.07
CA ILE A 75 -27.24 9.00 20.24
C ILE A 75 -26.15 9.17 21.31
N GLN A 76 -25.37 10.24 21.27
CA GLN A 76 -24.36 10.51 22.30
C GLN A 76 -24.95 10.72 23.69
N GLU A 77 -26.06 11.44 23.80
CA GLU A 77 -26.79 11.64 25.07
C GLU A 77 -27.27 10.33 25.67
N LYS A 78 -27.77 9.42 24.82
CA LYS A 78 -28.31 8.14 25.25
C LYS A 78 -27.21 7.07 25.53
N HIS A 79 -26.15 7.03 24.73
CA HIS A 79 -25.20 5.93 24.72
C HIS A 79 -23.76 6.35 25.07
N GLY A 80 -23.56 7.64 25.35
CA GLY A 80 -22.26 8.19 25.72
C GLY A 80 -21.44 8.67 24.53
N ARG A 81 -20.39 9.43 24.86
CA ARG A 81 -19.53 10.13 23.88
C ARG A 81 -18.88 9.18 22.85
N ASN A 82 -18.52 7.97 23.26
CA ASN A 82 -17.82 6.99 22.42
C ASN A 82 -18.74 6.15 21.50
N SER A 83 -20.05 6.44 21.47
CA SER A 83 -21.01 5.71 20.64
C SER A 83 -20.94 6.04 19.14
N ILE A 84 -20.20 7.09 18.76
CA ILE A 84 -20.02 7.51 17.37
C ILE A 84 -18.56 7.37 16.98
N GLY A 85 -18.33 6.90 15.77
CA GLY A 85 -17.04 6.88 15.12
C GLY A 85 -17.18 7.18 13.64
N ALA A 86 -16.06 7.39 12.95
CA ALA A 86 -16.03 7.60 11.52
C ALA A 86 -14.82 6.90 10.87
N ILE A 87 -14.95 6.60 9.58
CA ILE A 87 -13.88 6.11 8.74
C ILE A 87 -13.76 7.06 7.55
N SER A 88 -12.57 7.65 7.37
CA SER A 88 -12.25 8.47 6.21
C SER A 88 -11.82 7.60 5.03
N SER A 89 -11.89 8.17 3.83
CA SER A 89 -11.44 7.48 2.61
C SER A 89 -10.21 8.14 2.01
N SER A 90 -9.25 7.33 1.64
CA SER A 90 -8.06 7.76 0.86
C SER A 90 -8.39 8.09 -0.61
N ARG A 91 -9.67 8.15 -0.99
CA ARG A 91 -10.16 8.62 -2.29
C ARG A 91 -10.77 10.01 -2.23
N CYS A 92 -10.89 10.56 -1.02
CA CYS A 92 -11.35 11.92 -0.78
C CYS A 92 -10.23 12.94 -0.85
N THR A 93 -10.57 14.22 -0.93
CA THR A 93 -9.59 15.31 -0.89
C THR A 93 -8.99 15.47 0.52
N ASN A 94 -7.90 16.21 0.64
CA ASN A 94 -7.30 16.53 1.94
C ASN A 94 -8.28 17.28 2.86
N GLU A 95 -9.04 18.20 2.28
CA GLU A 95 -10.04 18.99 2.99
C GLU A 95 -11.15 18.11 3.59
N GLU A 96 -11.68 17.17 2.80
CA GLU A 96 -12.71 16.24 3.27
C GLU A 96 -12.17 15.35 4.40
N VAL A 97 -11.00 14.78 4.24
CA VAL A 97 -10.36 13.93 5.24
C VAL A 97 -10.08 14.71 6.53
N TYR A 98 -9.54 15.93 6.40
CA TYR A 98 -9.31 16.83 7.54
C TYR A 98 -10.59 17.13 8.30
N LEU A 99 -11.68 17.49 7.59
CA LEU A 99 -12.96 17.82 8.21
C LEU A 99 -13.58 16.63 8.91
N VAL A 100 -13.51 15.42 8.34
CA VAL A 100 -14.06 14.22 8.98
C VAL A 100 -13.33 13.91 10.29
N GLN A 101 -12.00 13.90 10.30
CA GLN A 101 -11.24 13.60 11.52
C GLN A 101 -11.41 14.71 12.58
N LYS A 102 -11.50 15.99 12.16
CA LYS A 102 -11.77 17.11 13.07
C LYS A 102 -13.19 17.02 13.66
N LEU A 103 -14.19 16.66 12.86
CA LEU A 103 -15.57 16.47 13.34
C LEU A 103 -15.63 15.42 14.46
N VAL A 104 -14.93 14.30 14.29
CA VAL A 104 -14.89 13.24 15.33
C VAL A 104 -14.21 13.73 16.60
N ARG A 105 -13.05 14.34 16.47
CA ARG A 105 -12.24 14.76 17.63
C ARG A 105 -12.83 15.97 18.33
N SER A 106 -13.14 17.01 17.60
CA SER A 106 -13.63 18.29 18.13
C SER A 106 -15.14 18.33 18.29
N GLY A 107 -15.90 17.83 17.31
CA GLY A 107 -17.36 17.85 17.32
C GLY A 107 -17.98 16.77 18.21
N PHE A 108 -17.53 15.52 18.11
CA PHE A 108 -18.02 14.42 18.94
C PHE A 108 -17.21 14.23 20.22
N GLY A 109 -16.03 14.83 20.33
CA GLY A 109 -15.19 14.81 21.53
C GLY A 109 -14.62 13.41 21.85
N ASN A 110 -14.32 12.60 20.83
CA ASN A 110 -13.68 11.30 20.98
C ASN A 110 -12.61 11.11 19.90
N ASN A 111 -11.93 9.96 19.90
CA ASN A 111 -10.88 9.64 18.92
C ASN A 111 -11.23 8.40 18.09
N ASN A 112 -12.50 8.11 17.89
CA ASN A 112 -12.98 6.96 17.12
C ASN A 112 -12.95 7.25 15.62
N ILE A 113 -11.80 7.63 15.11
CA ILE A 113 -11.54 7.90 13.69
C ILE A 113 -10.48 6.93 13.15
N ASP A 114 -10.72 6.39 11.98
CA ASP A 114 -9.72 5.61 11.23
C ASP A 114 -9.86 5.88 9.74
N THR A 115 -9.01 5.24 8.95
CA THR A 115 -8.99 5.40 7.49
C THR A 115 -8.86 4.05 6.79
N CYS A 116 -9.29 3.97 5.53
CA CYS A 116 -9.13 2.76 4.74
C CYS A 116 -7.66 2.34 4.58
N ALA A 117 -6.70 3.24 4.78
CA ALA A 117 -5.27 2.91 4.77
C ALA A 117 -4.87 1.94 5.91
N ARG A 118 -5.71 1.78 6.95
CA ARG A 118 -5.50 0.85 8.07
C ARG A 118 -5.27 -0.58 7.58
N VAL A 119 -6.08 -1.09 6.68
CA VAL A 119 -5.97 -2.44 6.14
C VAL A 119 -5.15 -2.49 4.85
N CYS A 120 -5.00 -1.36 4.18
CA CYS A 120 -4.30 -1.23 2.90
C CYS A 120 -2.79 -1.37 3.08
N HIS A 121 -2.10 -0.30 3.47
CA HIS A 121 -0.65 -0.22 3.62
C HIS A 121 -0.16 0.26 5.00
N SER A 122 -1.01 0.26 6.03
CA SER A 122 -0.56 0.43 7.41
C SER A 122 0.51 -0.61 7.81
N PRO A 123 0.38 -1.90 7.38
CA PRO A 123 1.46 -2.87 7.56
C PRO A 123 2.78 -2.47 6.90
N THR A 124 2.75 -1.83 5.73
CA THR A 124 3.94 -1.24 5.11
C THR A 124 4.54 -0.14 5.98
N GLY A 125 3.69 0.79 6.45
CA GLY A 125 4.13 1.88 7.32
C GLY A 125 4.86 1.38 8.55
N TYR A 126 4.29 0.39 9.23
CA TYR A 126 4.91 -0.23 10.40
C TYR A 126 6.17 -1.03 10.04
N GLY A 127 6.08 -1.94 9.07
CA GLY A 127 7.16 -2.86 8.73
C GLY A 127 8.41 -2.13 8.22
N LEU A 128 8.25 -1.19 7.28
CA LEU A 128 9.39 -0.44 6.74
C LEU A 128 9.97 0.53 7.76
N LYS A 129 9.14 1.19 8.57
CA LYS A 129 9.64 2.07 9.65
C LYS A 129 10.46 1.30 10.68
N THR A 130 10.03 0.09 11.02
CA THR A 130 10.73 -0.76 11.98
C THR A 130 12.07 -1.27 11.45
N THR A 131 12.17 -1.54 10.14
CA THR A 131 13.36 -2.13 9.52
C THR A 131 14.28 -1.10 8.86
N LEU A 132 13.71 -0.14 8.11
CA LEU A 132 14.47 0.82 7.32
C LEU A 132 14.44 2.25 7.87
N GLY A 133 13.65 2.50 8.93
CA GLY A 133 13.48 3.83 9.50
C GLY A 133 12.48 4.72 8.78
N GLU A 134 12.02 4.35 7.59
CA GLU A 134 11.11 5.11 6.73
C GLU A 134 9.91 4.28 6.29
N SER A 135 8.73 4.89 6.21
CA SER A 135 7.49 4.18 5.85
C SER A 135 7.05 4.35 4.39
N ALA A 136 7.99 4.71 3.53
CA ALA A 136 7.76 4.92 2.09
C ALA A 136 8.56 3.92 1.23
N GLY A 137 8.20 3.85 -0.06
CA GLY A 137 9.02 3.14 -1.04
C GLY A 137 10.42 3.73 -1.14
N THR A 138 11.41 2.89 -1.31
CA THR A 138 12.83 3.30 -1.31
C THR A 138 13.31 3.84 -2.64
N GLN A 139 12.49 3.71 -3.71
CA GLN A 139 12.81 4.17 -5.06
C GLN A 139 11.59 4.79 -5.78
N THR A 140 11.87 5.51 -6.86
CA THR A 140 10.84 6.00 -7.79
C THR A 140 10.41 4.89 -8.76
N PHE A 141 9.24 5.03 -9.40
CA PHE A 141 8.82 4.09 -10.45
C PHE A 141 9.73 4.08 -11.68
N ALA A 142 10.42 5.18 -11.96
CA ALA A 142 11.38 5.26 -13.06
C ALA A 142 12.58 4.34 -12.84
N SER A 143 12.98 4.13 -11.60
CA SER A 143 14.13 3.30 -11.21
C SER A 143 14.03 1.85 -11.70
N VAL A 144 12.83 1.34 -12.01
CA VAL A 144 12.66 -0.01 -12.60
C VAL A 144 13.44 -0.19 -13.89
N ALA A 145 13.73 0.89 -14.61
CA ALA A 145 14.51 0.84 -15.86
C ALA A 145 15.95 0.32 -15.66
N SER A 146 16.48 0.41 -14.44
CA SER A 146 17.83 -0.05 -14.07
C SER A 146 17.84 -1.40 -13.32
N ALA A 147 16.68 -2.04 -13.13
CA ALA A 147 16.60 -3.33 -12.46
C ALA A 147 17.05 -4.49 -13.36
N ASP A 148 17.82 -5.42 -12.84
CA ASP A 148 18.20 -6.66 -13.54
C ASP A 148 17.25 -7.80 -13.20
N VAL A 149 16.78 -7.85 -11.95
CA VAL A 149 15.75 -8.78 -11.48
C VAL A 149 14.64 -8.00 -10.78
N VAL A 150 13.40 -8.28 -11.14
CA VAL A 150 12.23 -7.70 -10.50
C VAL A 150 11.42 -8.81 -9.83
N VAL A 151 11.13 -8.63 -8.56
CA VAL A 151 10.18 -9.45 -7.80
C VAL A 151 8.86 -8.70 -7.70
N VAL A 152 7.76 -9.32 -8.14
CA VAL A 152 6.41 -8.81 -7.96
C VAL A 152 5.67 -9.74 -7.01
N MET A 153 5.29 -9.24 -5.82
CA MET A 153 4.67 -10.05 -4.77
C MET A 153 3.29 -9.51 -4.39
N GLY A 154 2.28 -10.37 -4.45
CA GLY A 154 0.91 -10.04 -4.03
C GLY A 154 0.35 -8.80 -4.74
N SER A 155 0.63 -8.65 -6.04
CA SER A 155 0.25 -7.49 -6.83
C SER A 155 0.08 -7.85 -8.30
N ASN A 156 -0.92 -7.23 -8.96
CA ASN A 156 -1.07 -7.28 -10.41
C ASN A 156 -0.87 -5.87 -11.02
N PRO A 157 0.35 -5.47 -11.36
CA PRO A 157 0.63 -4.14 -11.92
C PRO A 157 -0.06 -3.89 -13.27
N THR A 158 -0.35 -4.91 -14.04
CA THR A 158 -1.05 -4.77 -15.32
C THR A 158 -2.43 -4.16 -15.15
N GLU A 159 -3.17 -4.61 -14.16
CA GLU A 159 -4.53 -4.13 -13.87
C GLU A 159 -4.56 -2.93 -12.92
N ALA A 160 -3.80 -3.01 -11.81
CA ALA A 160 -3.89 -2.04 -10.72
C ALA A 160 -3.02 -0.81 -10.94
N HIS A 161 -1.85 -0.96 -11.58
CA HIS A 161 -0.85 0.10 -11.80
C HIS A 161 -0.36 0.13 -13.26
N PRO A 162 -1.26 0.27 -14.26
CA PRO A 162 -0.91 0.01 -15.66
C PRO A 162 0.16 0.94 -16.23
N VAL A 163 0.32 2.17 -15.73
CA VAL A 163 1.41 3.06 -16.14
C VAL A 163 2.76 2.50 -15.70
N PHE A 164 2.86 2.05 -14.45
CA PHE A 164 4.06 1.35 -13.97
C PHE A 164 4.23 0.00 -14.67
N GLY A 165 3.15 -0.79 -14.82
CA GLY A 165 3.15 -2.07 -15.52
C GLY A 165 3.70 -1.96 -16.95
N SER A 166 3.42 -0.86 -17.65
CA SER A 166 3.99 -0.59 -18.98
C SER A 166 5.50 -0.38 -18.94
N ARG A 167 6.01 0.37 -17.95
CA ARG A 167 7.46 0.57 -17.75
C ARG A 167 8.16 -0.74 -17.38
N LEU A 168 7.58 -1.50 -16.47
CA LEU A 168 8.06 -2.83 -16.08
C LEU A 168 8.14 -3.76 -17.30
N LYS A 169 7.06 -3.90 -18.06
CA LYS A 169 7.04 -4.74 -19.27
C LYS A 169 8.07 -4.29 -20.32
N LYS A 170 8.33 -2.98 -20.43
CA LYS A 170 9.41 -2.49 -21.28
C LYS A 170 10.76 -3.02 -20.80
N ARG A 171 11.07 -2.87 -19.52
CA ARG A 171 12.35 -3.33 -18.94
C ARG A 171 12.52 -4.85 -19.05
N LEU A 172 11.45 -5.64 -18.88
CA LEU A 172 11.50 -7.10 -19.07
C LEU A 172 11.84 -7.48 -20.50
N ARG A 173 11.29 -6.79 -21.51
CA ARG A 173 11.66 -7.00 -22.92
C ARG A 173 13.09 -6.59 -23.24
N GLU A 174 13.70 -5.72 -22.44
CA GLU A 174 15.11 -5.33 -22.53
C GLU A 174 16.06 -6.31 -21.81
N GLY A 175 15.52 -7.40 -21.23
CA GLY A 175 16.30 -8.52 -20.71
C GLY A 175 16.32 -8.64 -19.18
N ALA A 176 15.62 -7.78 -18.42
CA ALA A 176 15.46 -8.01 -16.98
C ALA A 176 14.68 -9.30 -16.72
N LYS A 177 15.00 -9.96 -15.60
CA LYS A 177 14.37 -11.18 -15.13
C LYS A 177 13.21 -10.89 -14.22
N LEU A 178 12.23 -11.81 -14.13
CA LEU A 178 11.01 -11.63 -13.36
C LEU A 178 10.72 -12.83 -12.46
N ILE A 179 10.49 -12.55 -11.18
CA ILE A 179 9.93 -13.48 -10.21
C ILE A 179 8.55 -12.97 -9.81
N VAL A 180 7.52 -13.79 -9.95
CA VAL A 180 6.16 -13.50 -9.49
C VAL A 180 5.83 -14.38 -8.28
N ILE A 181 5.42 -13.77 -7.18
CA ILE A 181 4.95 -14.46 -5.96
C ILE A 181 3.49 -14.07 -5.76
N ASP A 182 2.58 -14.86 -6.30
CA ASP A 182 1.13 -14.64 -6.24
C ASP A 182 0.42 -15.98 -6.47
N PRO A 183 -0.65 -16.27 -5.72
CA PRO A 183 -1.45 -17.51 -5.93
C PRO A 183 -2.08 -17.57 -7.32
N ARG A 184 -2.24 -16.42 -7.99
CA ARG A 184 -2.86 -16.33 -9.33
C ARG A 184 -1.80 -16.27 -10.42
N GLY A 185 -2.09 -16.89 -11.54
CA GLY A 185 -1.35 -16.66 -12.79
C GLY A 185 -1.75 -15.30 -13.39
N ILE A 186 -1.17 -14.22 -12.84
CA ILE A 186 -1.39 -12.86 -13.36
C ILE A 186 -0.76 -12.70 -14.75
N GLU A 187 -1.10 -11.65 -15.50
CA GLU A 187 -0.61 -11.43 -16.88
C GLU A 187 0.90 -11.29 -16.99
N LEU A 188 1.61 -11.05 -15.88
CA LEU A 188 3.07 -11.04 -15.87
C LEU A 188 3.67 -12.43 -15.84
N VAL A 189 2.90 -13.46 -15.43
CA VAL A 189 3.39 -14.85 -15.42
C VAL A 189 3.62 -15.33 -16.85
N GLU A 190 2.66 -15.09 -17.74
CA GLU A 190 2.79 -15.47 -19.13
C GLU A 190 1.92 -14.62 -20.07
N THR A 191 2.54 -13.97 -21.03
CA THR A 191 1.91 -13.34 -22.18
C THR A 191 2.80 -13.51 -23.40
N PRO A 192 2.35 -13.21 -24.65
CA PRO A 192 3.18 -13.30 -25.85
C PRO A 192 4.48 -12.48 -25.79
N HIS A 193 4.61 -11.54 -24.89
CA HIS A 193 5.72 -10.58 -24.86
C HIS A 193 6.48 -10.53 -23.53
N VAL A 194 5.96 -11.14 -22.49
CA VAL A 194 6.52 -11.14 -21.14
C VAL A 194 6.18 -12.47 -20.48
N SER A 195 7.18 -13.12 -19.89
CA SER A 195 7.00 -14.29 -19.02
C SER A 195 7.84 -14.14 -17.76
N ALA A 196 7.37 -14.73 -16.67
CA ALA A 196 8.14 -14.84 -15.45
C ALA A 196 9.18 -15.95 -15.58
N ASP A 197 10.40 -15.70 -15.12
CA ASP A 197 11.43 -16.74 -14.99
C ASP A 197 11.04 -17.72 -13.87
N TYR A 198 10.39 -17.21 -12.79
CA TYR A 198 9.83 -18.02 -11.72
C TYR A 198 8.44 -17.50 -11.34
N HIS A 199 7.47 -18.42 -11.26
CA HIS A 199 6.17 -18.18 -10.64
C HIS A 199 6.05 -19.04 -9.38
N LEU A 200 6.11 -18.40 -8.23
CA LEU A 200 5.88 -19.03 -6.93
C LEU A 200 4.39 -18.85 -6.59
N ALA A 201 3.57 -19.84 -6.95
CA ALA A 201 2.12 -19.85 -6.75
C ALA A 201 1.79 -20.16 -5.30
N VAL A 202 2.12 -19.24 -4.40
CA VAL A 202 2.06 -19.42 -2.94
C VAL A 202 0.62 -19.57 -2.43
N ASN A 203 0.40 -20.48 -1.48
CA ASN A 203 -0.87 -20.59 -0.78
C ASN A 203 -1.22 -19.27 -0.06
N PRO A 204 -2.51 -18.84 -0.09
CA PRO A 204 -2.94 -17.67 0.68
C PRO A 204 -2.59 -17.81 2.17
N GLY A 205 -1.96 -16.77 2.75
CA GLY A 205 -1.50 -16.77 4.14
C GLY A 205 -0.04 -17.18 4.34
N ALA A 206 0.63 -17.76 3.36
CA ALA A 206 2.01 -18.25 3.47
C ALA A 206 3.09 -17.22 3.11
N ASN A 207 2.78 -15.91 3.09
CA ASN A 207 3.74 -14.87 2.72
C ASN A 207 5.01 -14.88 3.59
N VAL A 208 4.89 -15.07 4.90
CA VAL A 208 6.04 -15.09 5.81
C VAL A 208 6.88 -16.35 5.58
N ALA A 209 6.23 -17.49 5.38
CA ALA A 209 6.91 -18.76 5.13
C ALA A 209 7.75 -18.71 3.83
N ILE A 210 7.20 -18.20 2.73
CA ILE A 210 7.92 -18.10 1.46
C ILE A 210 9.10 -17.12 1.56
N LEU A 211 8.94 -15.99 2.27
CA LEU A 211 10.03 -15.03 2.49
C LEU A 211 11.14 -15.60 3.36
N ASN A 212 10.80 -16.34 4.41
CA ASN A 212 11.77 -17.05 5.23
C ASN A 212 12.51 -18.12 4.43
N ALA A 213 11.80 -18.89 3.60
CA ALA A 213 12.41 -19.89 2.74
C ALA A 213 13.40 -19.27 1.74
N LEU A 214 13.05 -18.17 1.11
CA LEU A 214 13.95 -17.42 0.21
C LEU A 214 15.20 -16.92 0.96
N ALA A 215 15.01 -16.31 2.14
CA ALA A 215 16.10 -15.82 2.97
C ALA A 215 17.01 -16.97 3.48
N HIS A 216 16.42 -18.11 3.87
CA HIS A 216 17.18 -19.31 4.27
C HIS A 216 18.12 -19.78 3.16
N VAL A 217 17.65 -19.81 1.91
CA VAL A 217 18.50 -20.19 0.77
C VAL A 217 19.66 -19.21 0.62
N VAL A 218 19.38 -17.90 0.67
CA VAL A 218 20.43 -16.86 0.54
C VAL A 218 21.51 -17.01 1.61
N VAL A 219 21.10 -17.25 2.86
CA VAL A 219 22.03 -17.42 3.99
C VAL A 219 22.78 -18.75 3.89
N SER A 220 22.08 -19.87 3.70
CA SER A 220 22.67 -21.20 3.70
C SER A 220 23.64 -21.45 2.52
N GLU A 221 23.44 -20.76 1.41
CA GLU A 221 24.30 -20.82 0.23
C GLU A 221 25.37 -19.70 0.18
N GLY A 222 25.44 -18.83 1.23
CA GLY A 222 26.44 -17.77 1.31
C GLY A 222 26.28 -16.69 0.24
N LEU A 223 25.05 -16.42 -0.20
CA LEU A 223 24.71 -15.45 -1.27
C LEU A 223 24.39 -14.04 -0.72
N HIS A 224 24.57 -13.82 0.57
CA HIS A 224 24.30 -12.53 1.23
C HIS A 224 25.46 -11.53 1.00
N ASP A 225 25.12 -10.24 1.01
CA ASP A 225 26.09 -9.14 0.88
C ASP A 225 26.62 -8.75 2.27
N GLU A 226 27.65 -9.44 2.72
CA GLU A 226 28.29 -9.20 4.03
C GLU A 226 28.78 -7.75 4.17
N ALA A 227 29.34 -7.16 3.11
CA ALA A 227 29.86 -5.80 3.15
C ALA A 227 28.75 -4.78 3.42
N PHE A 228 27.63 -4.91 2.70
CA PHE A 228 26.44 -4.07 2.91
C PHE A 228 25.90 -4.24 4.34
N ILE A 229 25.78 -5.48 4.81
CA ILE A 229 25.23 -5.78 6.15
C ILE A 229 26.07 -5.09 7.22
N ARG A 230 27.39 -5.24 7.19
CA ARG A 230 28.29 -4.66 8.20
C ARG A 230 28.36 -3.14 8.16
N GLU A 231 28.15 -2.53 6.98
CA GLU A 231 28.17 -1.08 6.84
C GLU A 231 26.83 -0.42 7.17
N ARG A 232 25.70 -1.07 6.86
CA ARG A 232 24.39 -0.41 6.79
C ARG A 232 23.34 -0.96 7.75
N CYS A 233 23.55 -2.13 8.33
CA CYS A 233 22.58 -2.74 9.24
C CYS A 233 23.04 -2.63 10.69
N GLU A 234 22.08 -2.75 11.62
CA GLU A 234 22.40 -2.97 13.04
C GLU A 234 22.88 -4.42 13.17
N VAL A 235 24.17 -4.56 13.47
CA VAL A 235 24.91 -5.82 13.28
C VAL A 235 24.42 -6.92 14.22
N ASP A 236 24.24 -6.63 15.52
CA ASP A 236 23.86 -7.63 16.51
C ASP A 236 22.45 -8.19 16.25
N GLY A 237 21.50 -7.33 15.91
CA GLY A 237 20.14 -7.74 15.54
C GLY A 237 20.11 -8.51 14.23
N PHE A 238 20.95 -8.12 13.26
CA PHE A 238 21.04 -8.83 12.01
C PHE A 238 21.66 -10.21 12.16
N ASP A 239 22.72 -10.35 12.95
CA ASP A 239 23.36 -11.64 13.24
C ASP A 239 22.40 -12.60 13.99
N ASN A 240 21.60 -12.07 14.92
CA ASN A 240 20.54 -12.82 15.58
C ASN A 240 19.47 -13.31 14.58
N TRP A 241 19.05 -12.45 13.65
CA TRP A 241 18.09 -12.83 12.61
C TRP A 241 18.68 -13.83 11.64
N MET A 242 19.93 -13.68 11.21
CA MET A 242 20.63 -14.66 10.37
C MET A 242 20.72 -16.02 11.04
N SER A 243 21.05 -16.07 12.34
CA SER A 243 21.05 -17.30 13.13
C SER A 243 19.65 -17.97 13.13
N PHE A 244 18.58 -17.19 13.32
CA PHE A 244 17.22 -17.70 13.24
C PHE A 244 16.91 -18.28 11.85
N ILE A 245 17.20 -17.55 10.77
CA ILE A 245 16.93 -17.99 9.39
C ILE A 245 17.76 -19.17 8.96
N SER A 246 18.96 -19.38 9.53
CA SER A 246 19.83 -20.52 9.24
C SER A 246 19.29 -21.86 9.74
N ASP A 247 18.34 -21.85 10.69
CA ASP A 247 17.74 -23.07 11.20
C ASP A 247 17.08 -23.86 10.07
N PRO A 248 17.35 -25.17 9.93
CA PRO A 248 16.79 -26.03 8.88
C PRO A 248 15.25 -26.01 8.79
N ARG A 249 14.55 -25.70 9.89
CA ARG A 249 13.08 -25.54 9.87
C ARG A 249 12.58 -24.48 8.86
N HIS A 250 13.46 -23.53 8.48
CA HIS A 250 13.18 -22.50 7.49
C HIS A 250 13.56 -22.90 6.06
N SER A 251 14.05 -24.12 5.87
CA SER A 251 14.40 -24.60 4.53
C SER A 251 13.18 -24.65 3.61
N PRO A 252 13.37 -24.46 2.29
CA PRO A 252 12.27 -24.60 1.33
C PRO A 252 11.53 -25.92 1.44
N GLU A 253 12.24 -27.02 1.70
CA GLU A 253 11.67 -28.37 1.84
C GLU A 253 10.70 -28.45 3.01
N ASN A 254 11.02 -27.81 4.14
CA ASN A 254 10.15 -27.80 5.32
C ASN A 254 8.94 -26.89 5.13
N TYR A 255 9.06 -25.84 4.31
CA TYR A 255 7.95 -24.93 4.01
C TYR A 255 7.13 -25.31 2.76
N GLU A 256 7.53 -26.30 2.00
CA GLU A 256 6.77 -26.76 0.82
C GLU A 256 5.32 -27.15 1.14
N PRO A 257 5.01 -27.88 2.23
CA PRO A 257 3.62 -28.18 2.60
C PRO A 257 2.77 -26.94 2.92
N ASP A 258 3.37 -25.92 3.54
CA ASP A 258 2.68 -24.69 3.92
C ASP A 258 2.52 -23.73 2.74
N THR A 259 3.55 -23.56 1.95
CA THR A 259 3.58 -22.62 0.83
C THR A 259 2.92 -23.16 -0.43
N GLY A 260 2.90 -24.46 -0.63
CA GLY A 260 2.48 -25.11 -1.87
C GLY A 260 3.48 -24.92 -3.03
N VAL A 261 4.68 -24.41 -2.75
CA VAL A 261 5.72 -24.13 -3.75
C VAL A 261 6.87 -25.09 -3.57
N SER A 262 7.29 -25.77 -4.63
CA SER A 262 8.40 -26.73 -4.55
C SER A 262 9.71 -26.07 -4.13
N ALA A 263 10.51 -26.79 -3.36
CA ALA A 263 11.82 -26.33 -2.89
C ALA A 263 12.74 -25.92 -4.04
N GLU A 264 12.66 -26.61 -5.18
CA GLU A 264 13.46 -26.28 -6.37
C GLU A 264 13.13 -24.89 -6.91
N LEU A 265 11.84 -24.52 -7.03
CA LEU A 265 11.41 -23.19 -7.48
C LEU A 265 11.87 -22.10 -6.51
N VAL A 266 11.74 -22.35 -5.20
CA VAL A 266 12.18 -21.39 -4.17
C VAL A 266 13.70 -21.16 -4.27
N ARG A 267 14.49 -22.22 -4.38
CA ARG A 267 15.95 -22.13 -4.52
C ARG A 267 16.35 -21.39 -5.80
N GLY A 268 15.70 -21.68 -6.92
CA GLY A 268 15.96 -21.00 -8.19
C GLY A 268 15.66 -19.51 -8.09
N ALA A 269 14.51 -19.14 -7.55
CA ALA A 269 14.11 -17.74 -7.38
C ALA A 269 15.04 -16.98 -6.39
N ALA A 270 15.40 -17.60 -5.27
CA ALA A 270 16.32 -17.01 -4.29
C ALA A 270 17.70 -16.72 -4.89
N ARG A 271 18.27 -17.70 -5.60
CA ARG A 271 19.56 -17.53 -6.29
C ARG A 271 19.49 -16.43 -7.33
N LEU A 272 18.44 -16.41 -8.16
CA LEU A 272 18.24 -15.39 -9.19
C LEU A 272 18.20 -13.99 -8.58
N TYR A 273 17.47 -13.80 -7.49
CA TYR A 273 17.36 -12.49 -6.82
C TYR A 273 18.66 -12.08 -6.12
N ALA A 274 19.30 -13.01 -5.40
CA ALA A 274 20.49 -12.73 -4.60
C ALA A 274 21.75 -12.44 -5.44
N THR A 275 21.85 -13.03 -6.63
CA THR A 275 23.00 -12.84 -7.54
C THR A 275 22.77 -11.73 -8.56
N ALA A 276 21.64 -11.03 -8.52
CA ALA A 276 21.37 -9.90 -9.39
C ALA A 276 22.29 -8.71 -9.07
N GLY A 277 22.75 -8.01 -10.09
CA GLY A 277 23.41 -6.71 -9.89
C GLY A 277 22.47 -5.69 -9.24
N ASN A 278 21.22 -5.66 -9.70
CA ASN A 278 20.15 -4.79 -9.16
C ASN A 278 18.84 -5.59 -9.03
N GLY A 279 18.47 -5.94 -7.79
CA GLY A 279 17.22 -6.62 -7.46
C GLY A 279 16.18 -5.65 -6.87
N ALA A 280 15.02 -5.51 -7.50
CA ALA A 280 13.93 -4.65 -7.04
C ALA A 280 12.69 -5.47 -6.63
N ILE A 281 12.12 -5.18 -5.47
CA ILE A 281 10.89 -5.82 -5.01
C ILE A 281 9.75 -4.81 -5.08
N TYR A 282 8.67 -5.18 -5.79
CA TYR A 282 7.41 -4.45 -5.84
C TYR A 282 6.30 -5.33 -5.25
N TYR A 283 5.59 -4.82 -4.25
CA TYR A 283 4.56 -5.61 -3.58
C TYR A 283 3.27 -4.81 -3.38
N GLY A 284 2.17 -5.51 -3.28
CA GLY A 284 0.84 -4.91 -3.13
C GLY A 284 0.04 -5.46 -1.96
N LEU A 285 -1.28 -5.34 -2.06
CA LEU A 285 -2.24 -5.70 -1.01
C LEU A 285 -2.27 -7.20 -0.69
N GLY A 286 -1.87 -8.06 -1.64
CA GLY A 286 -1.71 -9.49 -1.40
C GLY A 286 -0.62 -9.83 -0.36
N VAL A 287 0.24 -8.87 -0.01
CA VAL A 287 1.18 -8.96 1.11
C VAL A 287 0.60 -8.32 2.38
N THR A 288 0.03 -7.12 2.25
CA THR A 288 -0.29 -6.27 3.42
C THR A 288 -1.64 -6.58 4.05
N GLU A 289 -2.64 -7.00 3.28
CA GLU A 289 -3.99 -7.28 3.77
C GLU A 289 -4.12 -8.70 4.37
N HIS A 290 -3.19 -9.06 5.21
CA HIS A 290 -3.14 -10.32 5.94
C HIS A 290 -2.88 -10.06 7.44
N SER A 291 -3.24 -11.01 8.29
CA SER A 291 -2.98 -10.93 9.75
C SER A 291 -1.48 -10.77 10.08
N GLN A 292 -0.59 -11.28 9.22
CA GLN A 292 0.85 -11.16 9.33
C GLN A 292 1.45 -10.16 8.32
N GLY A 293 0.65 -9.21 7.83
CA GLY A 293 1.10 -8.26 6.80
C GLY A 293 2.34 -7.46 7.20
N SER A 294 2.41 -6.97 8.43
CA SER A 294 3.60 -6.25 8.94
C SER A 294 4.84 -7.14 8.98
N THR A 295 4.71 -8.38 9.43
CA THR A 295 5.82 -9.36 9.46
C THR A 295 6.28 -9.69 8.04
N ALA A 296 5.36 -9.85 7.09
CA ALA A 296 5.73 -10.08 5.69
C ALA A 296 6.49 -8.88 5.09
N VAL A 297 6.08 -7.65 5.39
CA VAL A 297 6.80 -6.45 4.94
C VAL A 297 8.21 -6.38 5.56
N MET A 298 8.36 -6.69 6.85
CA MET A 298 9.68 -6.81 7.48
C MET A 298 10.53 -7.90 6.81
N GLY A 299 9.95 -9.04 6.46
CA GLY A 299 10.63 -10.10 5.70
C GLY A 299 11.12 -9.65 4.33
N ILE A 300 10.32 -8.85 3.60
CA ILE A 300 10.74 -8.24 2.33
C ILE A 300 11.92 -7.28 2.54
N ALA A 301 11.86 -6.42 3.55
CA ALA A 301 12.94 -5.49 3.86
C ALA A 301 14.22 -6.24 4.27
N ASN A 302 14.11 -7.28 5.09
CA ASN A 302 15.23 -8.12 5.49
C ASN A 302 15.89 -8.81 4.28
N LEU A 303 15.08 -9.32 3.34
CA LEU A 303 15.61 -9.94 2.13
C LEU A 303 16.36 -8.94 1.25
N ALA A 304 15.88 -7.70 1.15
CA ALA A 304 16.56 -6.63 0.42
C ALA A 304 17.85 -6.19 1.11
N MET A 305 17.87 -6.07 2.44
CA MET A 305 19.08 -5.78 3.22
C MET A 305 20.11 -6.93 3.12
N LEU A 306 19.64 -8.17 3.23
CA LEU A 306 20.47 -9.39 3.16
C LEU A 306 21.28 -9.46 1.85
N THR A 307 20.70 -8.95 0.76
CA THR A 307 21.30 -9.01 -0.58
C THR A 307 21.87 -7.67 -1.05
N GLY A 308 21.94 -6.64 -0.17
CA GLY A 308 22.45 -5.32 -0.50
C GLY A 308 21.62 -4.57 -1.55
N ASN A 309 20.36 -4.96 -1.76
CA ASN A 309 19.47 -4.37 -2.78
C ASN A 309 18.74 -3.12 -2.27
N LEU A 310 19.48 -2.17 -1.71
CA LEU A 310 18.99 -0.87 -1.24
C LEU A 310 19.96 0.27 -1.57
N GLY A 311 19.48 1.49 -1.68
CA GLY A 311 20.28 2.71 -1.73
C GLY A 311 20.83 3.09 -3.11
N ARG A 312 20.48 2.40 -4.19
CA ARG A 312 20.88 2.75 -5.57
C ARG A 312 19.71 2.57 -6.55
N GLU A 313 19.85 3.07 -7.78
CA GLU A 313 18.85 2.85 -8.83
C GLU A 313 18.71 1.37 -9.20
N GLY A 314 17.50 0.96 -9.54
CA GLY A 314 17.18 -0.40 -9.99
C GLY A 314 16.99 -1.42 -8.87
N VAL A 315 17.07 -1.01 -7.60
CA VAL A 315 16.88 -1.88 -6.42
C VAL A 315 15.69 -1.42 -5.57
N GLY A 316 15.55 -1.98 -4.38
CA GLY A 316 14.72 -1.44 -3.31
C GLY A 316 13.44 -2.20 -3.02
N VAL A 317 12.75 -1.69 -1.99
CA VAL A 317 11.48 -2.20 -1.47
C VAL A 317 10.40 -1.17 -1.80
N ASN A 318 9.48 -1.54 -2.68
CA ASN A 318 8.60 -0.60 -3.37
C ASN A 318 7.13 -1.01 -3.20
N PRO A 319 6.41 -0.48 -2.18
CA PRO A 319 4.99 -0.73 -2.01
C PRO A 319 4.17 -0.05 -3.11
N MET A 320 3.27 -0.80 -3.73
CA MET A 320 2.41 -0.33 -4.79
C MET A 320 1.04 0.03 -4.22
N ARG A 321 0.84 1.31 -3.88
CA ARG A 321 -0.40 1.81 -3.29
C ARG A 321 -1.47 2.05 -4.35
N GLY A 322 -2.74 1.86 -4.00
CA GLY A 322 -3.86 1.89 -4.95
C GLY A 322 -4.66 3.19 -4.98
N GLN A 323 -4.94 3.77 -3.83
CA GLN A 323 -5.80 4.95 -3.74
C GLN A 323 -5.09 6.20 -4.24
N ASN A 324 -5.84 7.08 -4.90
CA ASN A 324 -5.33 8.32 -5.51
C ASN A 324 -4.88 9.38 -4.49
N ASN A 325 -5.34 9.32 -3.24
CA ASN A 325 -4.98 10.24 -2.17
C ASN A 325 -4.62 9.56 -0.85
N VAL A 326 -4.03 8.36 -0.88
CA VAL A 326 -3.64 7.66 0.35
C VAL A 326 -2.59 8.44 1.15
N GLN A 327 -1.66 9.11 0.47
CA GLN A 327 -0.67 9.97 1.11
C GLN A 327 -1.34 11.12 1.83
N GLY A 328 -2.18 11.90 1.15
CA GLY A 328 -2.88 13.03 1.75
C GLY A 328 -3.83 12.65 2.88
N SER A 329 -4.46 11.48 2.82
CA SER A 329 -5.27 10.96 3.92
C SER A 329 -4.43 10.73 5.19
N CYS A 330 -3.22 10.22 5.05
CA CYS A 330 -2.28 10.08 6.17
C CYS A 330 -1.78 11.46 6.64
N ASP A 331 -1.42 12.37 5.71
CA ASP A 331 -0.97 13.73 6.03
C ASP A 331 -1.99 14.52 6.86
N MET A 332 -3.29 14.26 6.64
CA MET A 332 -4.39 14.90 7.36
C MET A 332 -4.72 14.25 8.71
N GLY A 333 -3.95 13.27 9.17
CA GLY A 333 -4.06 12.70 10.51
C GLY A 333 -5.32 11.88 10.73
N SER A 334 -5.74 11.08 9.76
CA SER A 334 -6.94 10.27 9.86
C SER A 334 -6.76 8.93 10.58
N PHE A 335 -5.56 8.61 11.02
CA PHE A 335 -5.32 7.49 11.94
C PHE A 335 -5.61 7.87 13.40
N PRO A 336 -6.08 6.95 14.25
CA PRO A 336 -6.39 7.26 15.64
C PRO A 336 -5.17 7.66 16.48
N HIS A 337 -3.96 7.33 16.07
CA HIS A 337 -2.71 7.66 16.77
C HIS A 337 -1.99 8.90 16.20
N GLU A 338 -2.48 9.48 15.11
CA GLU A 338 -1.86 10.62 14.43
C GLU A 338 -2.81 11.81 14.29
N LEU A 339 -2.23 12.99 14.28
CA LEU A 339 -2.83 14.28 13.99
C LEU A 339 -2.25 14.82 12.67
N PRO A 340 -2.85 15.86 12.05
CA PRO A 340 -2.33 16.44 10.82
C PRO A 340 -0.83 16.73 10.87
N GLY A 341 -0.12 16.37 9.78
CA GLY A 341 1.32 16.53 9.64
C GLY A 341 2.14 15.43 10.32
N TYR A 342 1.59 14.20 10.44
CA TYR A 342 2.23 13.04 11.10
C TYR A 342 2.60 13.29 12.57
N ARG A 343 1.88 14.17 13.24
CA ARG A 343 2.10 14.46 14.65
C ARG A 343 1.45 13.38 15.49
N HIS A 344 2.21 12.83 16.42
CA HIS A 344 1.74 11.68 17.20
C HIS A 344 0.94 12.12 18.42
N LEU A 345 -0.21 11.47 18.69
CA LEU A 345 -1.04 11.76 19.88
C LEU A 345 -0.38 11.45 21.21
N SER A 346 0.68 10.63 21.25
CA SER A 346 1.44 10.37 22.46
C SER A 346 2.31 11.56 22.90
N ASP A 347 2.59 12.51 21.98
CA ASP A 347 3.32 13.73 22.31
C ASP A 347 2.40 14.75 22.97
N ALA A 348 2.76 15.17 24.21
CA ALA A 348 1.96 16.10 24.99
C ALA A 348 1.87 17.50 24.35
N ALA A 349 2.99 18.02 23.81
CA ALA A 349 3.01 19.34 23.18
C ALA A 349 2.14 19.38 21.91
N THR A 350 2.11 18.27 21.17
CA THR A 350 1.22 18.10 20.03
C THR A 350 -0.25 18.13 20.46
N ARG A 351 -0.62 17.42 21.52
CA ARG A 351 -2.01 17.47 22.05
C ARG A 351 -2.41 18.86 22.46
N GLU A 352 -1.61 19.54 23.28
CA GLU A 352 -1.85 20.91 23.72
C GLU A 352 -2.04 21.89 22.56
N LEU A 353 -1.22 21.74 21.49
CA LEU A 353 -1.38 22.55 20.28
C LEU A 353 -2.77 22.38 19.67
N PHE A 354 -3.20 21.14 19.44
CA PHE A 354 -4.48 20.88 18.78
C PHE A 354 -5.68 21.16 19.69
N GLU A 355 -5.58 20.93 20.99
CA GLU A 355 -6.61 21.31 21.98
C GLU A 355 -6.83 22.82 22.04
N ARG A 356 -5.78 23.61 21.84
CA ARG A 356 -5.88 25.07 21.78
C ARG A 356 -6.49 25.57 20.48
N GLU A 357 -6.14 24.93 19.34
CA GLU A 357 -6.54 25.38 18.00
C GLU A 357 -7.92 24.85 17.57
N TRP A 358 -8.43 23.85 18.22
CA TRP A 358 -9.70 23.18 17.90
C TRP A 358 -10.73 23.34 19.01
#